data_0c4f435d1f91a7a53a4e47bf96d95aae
#
_entry.id   0c4f435d1f91a7a53a4e47bf96d95aae
#
_cell.length_a   1.000
_cell.length_b   1.000
_cell.length_c   1.000
_cell.angle_alpha   90.00
_cell.angle_beta   90.00
_cell.angle_gamma   90.00
#
_symmetry.space_group_name_H-M   'P 1'
#
loop_
_entity.id
_entity.type
_entity.pdbx_description
1 polymer ?
#
loop_
_entity_poly.entity_id
_entity_poly.type
_entity_poly.pdbx_seq_one_letter_code
_entity_poly.pdbx_strand_id
1 'polypeptide(L)'
;MYNFFKRILDIIGGTILFLISLPIILITAVIVRIETKGSPFFFQTRIGLRGKPFKIFKLRGMYIDSRERFPDLYDYSANTSLDFHFHYEDDPRVTKTGRIIRKYSIDELPNFFNVVMGDMSLVGPRPEIPDILQKYEQFKEEYISVKPGVTCSSKITGRDTLTKLETIEQDLIYIRTRNFKKDIHILFTTFAQVISKKNVY
;
A
#
# COMPACT_ATOMS: atom_id res chain seq x y z
N MET A 1 -12.95 -8.21 -21.62
CA MET A 1 -12.78 -9.50 -20.92
C MET A 1 -11.82 -9.43 -19.72
N TYR A 2 -10.59 -8.91 -19.86
CA TYR A 2 -9.61 -8.83 -18.75
C TYR A 2 -10.17 -8.22 -17.45
N ASN A 3 -10.77 -7.03 -17.49
CA ASN A 3 -11.29 -6.35 -16.29
C ASN A 3 -12.40 -7.14 -15.57
N PHE A 4 -13.20 -7.92 -16.29
CA PHE A 4 -14.24 -8.77 -15.72
C PHE A 4 -13.63 -9.94 -14.95
N PHE A 5 -12.73 -10.70 -15.58
CA PHE A 5 -12.03 -11.81 -14.90
C PHE A 5 -11.15 -11.34 -13.77
N LYS A 6 -10.49 -10.17 -13.93
CA LYS A 6 -9.73 -9.54 -12.85
C LYS A 6 -10.62 -9.25 -11.64
N ARG A 7 -11.83 -8.73 -11.85
CA ARG A 7 -12.75 -8.45 -10.73
C ARG A 7 -13.20 -9.72 -10.01
N ILE A 8 -13.43 -10.82 -10.74
CA ILE A 8 -13.73 -12.13 -10.14
C ILE A 8 -12.54 -12.61 -9.29
N LEU A 9 -11.32 -12.54 -9.84
CA LEU A 9 -10.11 -12.88 -9.11
C LEU A 9 -9.94 -12.01 -7.85
N ASP A 10 -10.19 -10.70 -7.95
CA ASP A 10 -10.11 -9.77 -6.83
C ASP A 10 -11.10 -10.14 -5.72
N ILE A 11 -12.36 -10.44 -6.07
CA ILE A 11 -13.39 -10.80 -5.07
C ILE A 11 -13.03 -12.14 -4.42
N ILE A 12 -12.81 -13.18 -5.20
CA ILE A 12 -12.53 -14.51 -4.66
C ILE A 12 -11.21 -14.52 -3.89
N GLY A 13 -10.14 -14.07 -4.53
CA GLY A 13 -8.81 -14.04 -3.92
C GLY A 13 -8.74 -13.10 -2.71
N GLY A 14 -9.33 -11.91 -2.82
CA GLY A 14 -9.41 -10.94 -1.72
C GLY A 14 -10.18 -11.49 -0.52
N THR A 15 -11.31 -12.18 -0.75
CA THR A 15 -12.09 -12.81 0.33
C THR A 15 -11.30 -13.92 1.01
N ILE A 16 -10.70 -14.82 0.23
CA ILE A 16 -9.89 -15.92 0.77
C ILE A 16 -8.71 -15.38 1.59
N LEU A 17 -7.95 -14.42 1.02
CA LEU A 17 -6.80 -13.83 1.69
C LEU A 17 -7.22 -13.05 2.94
N PHE A 18 -8.35 -12.34 2.92
CA PHE A 18 -8.89 -11.64 4.09
C PHE A 18 -9.22 -12.62 5.22
N LEU A 19 -9.96 -13.69 4.91
CA LEU A 19 -10.35 -14.70 5.92
C LEU A 19 -9.15 -15.43 6.51
N ILE A 20 -8.17 -15.82 5.68
CA ILE A 20 -6.93 -16.47 6.14
C ILE A 20 -6.09 -15.52 7.01
N SER A 21 -6.06 -14.23 6.66
CA SER A 21 -5.29 -13.23 7.41
C SER A 21 -5.98 -12.75 8.70
N LEU A 22 -7.27 -13.00 8.86
CA LEU A 22 -8.06 -12.49 9.97
C LEU A 22 -7.49 -12.85 11.36
N PRO A 23 -7.06 -14.09 11.65
CA PRO A 23 -6.42 -14.43 12.93
C PRO A 23 -5.15 -13.60 13.19
N ILE A 24 -4.32 -13.40 12.15
CA ILE A 24 -3.09 -12.60 12.25
C ILE A 24 -3.43 -11.13 12.52
N ILE A 25 -4.43 -10.58 11.81
CA ILE A 25 -4.91 -9.20 12.01
C ILE A 25 -5.37 -9.02 13.46
N LEU A 26 -6.19 -9.94 13.99
CA LEU A 26 -6.75 -9.84 15.36
C LEU A 26 -5.65 -9.92 16.42
N ILE A 27 -4.74 -10.88 16.32
CA ILE A 27 -3.61 -11.01 17.28
C ILE A 27 -2.74 -9.75 17.22
N THR A 28 -2.39 -9.30 16.03
CA THR A 28 -1.56 -8.09 15.86
C THR A 28 -2.28 -6.85 16.36
N ALA A 29 -3.59 -6.74 16.15
CA ALA A 29 -4.38 -5.62 16.65
C ALA A 29 -4.34 -5.53 18.18
N VAL A 30 -4.40 -6.66 18.89
CA VAL A 30 -4.25 -6.70 20.35
C VAL A 30 -2.86 -6.21 20.77
N ILE A 31 -1.79 -6.69 20.13
CA ILE A 31 -0.42 -6.28 20.43
C ILE A 31 -0.24 -4.77 20.21
N VAL A 32 -0.68 -4.25 19.05
CA VAL A 32 -0.62 -2.82 18.74
C VAL A 32 -1.43 -1.99 19.74
N ARG A 33 -2.61 -2.46 20.16
CA ARG A 33 -3.45 -1.79 21.16
C ARG A 33 -2.74 -1.67 22.50
N ILE A 34 -2.06 -2.71 22.95
CA ILE A 34 -1.29 -2.73 24.21
C ILE A 34 -0.11 -1.75 24.12
N GLU A 35 0.66 -1.77 23.03
CA GLU A 35 1.84 -0.93 22.85
C GLU A 35 1.49 0.55 22.74
N THR A 36 0.48 0.91 21.92
CA THR A 36 0.21 2.32 21.58
C THR A 36 -0.89 2.95 22.45
N LYS A 37 -1.61 2.15 23.25
CA LYS A 37 -2.77 2.57 24.06
C LYS A 37 -3.87 3.29 23.26
N GLY A 38 -3.89 3.13 21.94
CA GLY A 38 -4.83 3.75 21.01
C GLY A 38 -5.53 2.74 20.09
N SER A 39 -6.26 3.23 19.07
CA SER A 39 -6.85 2.35 18.06
C SER A 39 -5.75 1.53 17.36
N PRO A 40 -5.88 0.19 17.26
CA PRO A 40 -4.92 -0.63 16.53
C PRO A 40 -5.04 -0.46 15.01
N PHE A 41 -6.12 0.12 14.55
CA PHE A 41 -6.37 0.37 13.13
C PHE A 41 -6.08 1.82 12.76
N PHE A 42 -5.62 1.99 11.52
CA PHE A 42 -5.32 3.27 10.91
C PHE A 42 -6.06 3.39 9.58
N PHE A 43 -6.71 4.53 9.42
CA PHE A 43 -7.43 4.88 8.20
C PHE A 43 -6.84 6.15 7.60
N GLN A 44 -6.64 6.15 6.30
CA GLN A 44 -6.18 7.33 5.57
C GLN A 44 -6.92 7.44 4.24
N THR A 45 -7.27 8.67 3.87
CA THR A 45 -7.84 8.92 2.55
C THR A 45 -6.78 8.68 1.48
N ARG A 46 -7.15 7.90 0.48
CA ARG A 46 -6.38 7.61 -0.73
C ARG A 46 -7.25 7.88 -1.94
N ILE A 47 -6.61 8.05 -3.10
CA ILE A 47 -7.33 8.24 -4.36
C ILE A 47 -7.35 6.91 -5.10
N GLY A 48 -8.54 6.51 -5.52
CA GLY A 48 -8.82 5.30 -6.27
C GLY A 48 -9.13 5.57 -7.73
N LEU A 49 -9.84 4.61 -8.34
CA LEU A 49 -10.25 4.65 -9.73
C LEU A 49 -10.98 5.96 -10.08
N ARG A 50 -10.54 6.61 -11.16
CA ARG A 50 -11.11 7.88 -11.69
C ARG A 50 -11.15 9.00 -10.65
N GLY A 51 -10.17 9.04 -9.76
CA GLY A 51 -10.06 10.08 -8.75
C GLY A 51 -11.01 9.94 -7.54
N LYS A 52 -11.78 8.84 -7.45
CA LYS A 52 -12.70 8.61 -6.32
C LYS A 52 -11.92 8.40 -5.02
N PRO A 53 -12.12 9.22 -3.98
CA PRO A 53 -11.48 9.01 -2.70
C PRO A 53 -12.05 7.79 -1.98
N PHE A 54 -11.19 7.05 -1.28
CA PHE A 54 -11.57 5.95 -0.40
C PHE A 54 -10.70 5.93 0.86
N LYS A 55 -11.11 5.18 1.88
CA LYS A 55 -10.33 4.97 3.10
C LYS A 55 -9.54 3.67 2.99
N ILE A 56 -8.20 3.77 2.93
CA ILE A 56 -7.35 2.59 3.07
C ILE A 56 -7.40 2.10 4.52
N PHE A 57 -7.42 0.79 4.71
CA PHE A 57 -7.56 0.14 6.00
C PHE A 57 -6.28 -0.60 6.36
N LYS A 58 -5.56 -0.16 7.40
CA LYS A 58 -4.28 -0.75 7.83
C LYS A 58 -4.24 -1.00 9.34
N LEU A 59 -3.31 -1.86 9.77
CA LEU A 59 -2.89 -1.89 11.17
C LEU A 59 -1.94 -0.72 11.44
N ARG A 60 -2.03 -0.14 12.63
CA ARG A 60 -1.22 0.99 13.04
C ARG A 60 0.23 0.56 13.34
N GLY A 61 1.17 1.06 12.56
CA GLY A 61 2.60 0.81 12.74
C GLY A 61 3.38 2.00 13.30
N MET A 62 2.72 3.15 13.56
CA MET A 62 3.32 4.37 14.08
C MET A 62 2.68 4.75 15.42
N TYR A 63 3.39 5.58 16.21
CA TYR A 63 2.83 6.17 17.42
C TYR A 63 1.57 6.98 17.09
N ILE A 64 0.61 7.01 18.05
CA ILE A 64 -0.68 7.68 17.84
C ILE A 64 -0.53 9.19 17.67
N ASP A 65 0.43 9.75 18.39
CA ASP A 65 0.81 11.16 18.43
C ASP A 65 1.97 11.50 17.45
N SER A 66 2.25 10.61 16.49
CA SER A 66 3.39 10.77 15.58
C SER A 66 3.35 12.07 14.76
N ARG A 67 2.15 12.60 14.43
CA ARG A 67 2.02 13.88 13.73
C ARG A 67 2.39 15.08 14.60
N GLU A 68 2.06 15.02 15.88
CA GLU A 68 2.38 16.07 16.85
C GLU A 68 3.87 16.06 17.20
N ARG A 69 4.45 14.84 17.32
CA ARG A 69 5.86 14.66 17.67
C ARG A 69 6.83 14.97 16.52
N PHE A 70 6.39 14.73 15.28
CA PHE A 70 7.24 14.82 14.08
C PHE A 70 6.49 15.52 12.93
N PRO A 71 6.04 16.79 13.10
CA PRO A 71 5.22 17.50 12.10
C PRO A 71 5.94 17.63 10.75
N ASP A 72 7.25 17.88 10.75
CA ASP A 72 8.06 18.08 9.54
C ASP A 72 8.08 16.85 8.64
N LEU A 73 7.96 15.63 9.21
CA LEU A 73 7.90 14.39 8.44
C LEU A 73 6.54 14.14 7.75
N TYR A 74 5.59 15.03 7.94
CA TYR A 74 4.27 15.01 7.29
C TYR A 74 4.06 16.20 6.36
N ASP A 75 5.02 17.10 6.27
CA ASP A 75 4.99 18.22 5.31
C ASP A 75 5.54 17.76 3.96
N TYR A 76 4.62 17.35 3.09
CA TYR A 76 4.96 16.99 1.72
C TYR A 76 5.06 18.21 0.79
N SER A 77 4.76 19.42 1.25
CA SER A 77 4.83 20.64 0.45
C SER A 77 6.28 21.04 0.11
N ALA A 78 7.19 20.76 1.04
CA ALA A 78 8.61 21.03 0.87
C ALA A 78 9.28 20.26 -0.29
N ASN A 79 8.72 19.10 -0.65
CA ASN A 79 9.22 18.30 -1.77
C ASN A 79 8.68 18.85 -3.09
N THR A 80 9.42 19.70 -3.77
CA THR A 80 9.04 20.31 -5.06
C THR A 80 9.16 19.31 -6.24
N SER A 81 9.98 18.27 -6.10
CA SER A 81 10.15 17.22 -7.11
C SER A 81 9.60 15.89 -6.63
N LEU A 82 9.49 14.91 -7.53
CA LEU A 82 9.14 13.51 -7.22
C LEU A 82 10.38 12.65 -6.90
N ASP A 83 11.55 13.26 -6.84
CA ASP A 83 12.81 12.57 -6.55
C ASP A 83 13.08 12.54 -5.05
N PHE A 84 12.25 11.79 -4.32
CA PHE A 84 12.41 11.57 -2.88
C PHE A 84 11.96 10.15 -2.49
N HIS A 85 12.45 9.67 -1.34
CA HIS A 85 12.06 8.40 -0.74
C HIS A 85 11.00 8.62 0.33
N PHE A 86 9.97 7.77 0.35
CA PHE A 86 8.90 7.81 1.37
C PHE A 86 9.28 7.10 2.67
N HIS A 87 10.20 6.15 2.58
CA HIS A 87 10.57 5.28 3.69
C HIS A 87 12.01 5.58 4.09
N TYR A 88 12.23 5.66 5.39
CA TYR A 88 13.55 5.83 5.99
C TYR A 88 13.83 4.60 6.84
N GLU A 89 15.08 4.15 6.84
CA GLU A 89 15.52 2.94 7.57
C GLU A 89 15.22 3.06 9.08
N ASP A 90 15.46 4.24 9.66
CA ASP A 90 15.19 4.54 11.07
C ASP A 90 14.10 5.61 11.24
N ASP A 91 12.91 5.36 10.71
CA ASP A 91 11.77 6.26 10.88
C ASP A 91 11.35 6.37 12.36
N PRO A 92 11.55 7.54 13.02
CA PRO A 92 11.28 7.70 14.45
C PRO A 92 9.79 7.61 14.81
N ARG A 93 8.91 7.69 13.81
CA ARG A 93 7.46 7.57 13.99
C ARG A 93 7.02 6.13 14.24
N VAL A 94 7.86 5.14 13.85
CA VAL A 94 7.49 3.73 13.84
C VAL A 94 7.70 3.09 15.21
N THR A 95 6.68 2.36 15.70
CA THR A 95 6.75 1.62 16.97
C THR A 95 7.60 0.35 16.82
N LYS A 96 7.93 -0.31 17.94
CA LYS A 96 8.65 -1.60 17.90
C LYS A 96 7.84 -2.67 17.17
N THR A 97 6.56 -2.82 17.49
CA THR A 97 5.64 -3.70 16.75
C THR A 97 5.50 -3.23 15.31
N GLY A 98 5.44 -1.92 15.07
CA GLY A 98 5.38 -1.32 13.75
C GLY A 98 6.51 -1.75 12.81
N ARG A 99 7.74 -1.82 13.30
CA ARG A 99 8.88 -2.33 12.53
C ARG A 99 8.67 -3.78 12.07
N ILE A 100 8.15 -4.62 12.96
CA ILE A 100 7.88 -6.02 12.65
C ILE A 100 6.77 -6.14 11.61
N ILE A 101 5.61 -5.50 11.84
CA ILE A 101 4.44 -5.64 10.96
C ILE A 101 4.69 -5.05 9.57
N ARG A 102 5.48 -3.98 9.47
CA ARG A 102 5.90 -3.40 8.18
C ARG A 102 6.85 -4.33 7.43
N LYS A 103 7.84 -4.88 8.13
CA LYS A 103 8.81 -5.82 7.55
C LYS A 103 8.13 -7.01 6.86
N TYR A 104 7.03 -7.51 7.42
CA TYR A 104 6.26 -8.63 6.86
C TYR A 104 5.00 -8.19 6.11
N SER A 105 4.79 -6.88 5.91
CA SER A 105 3.56 -6.31 5.31
C SER A 105 2.28 -6.74 6.02
N ILE A 106 2.34 -7.11 7.30
CA ILE A 106 1.18 -7.50 8.11
C ILE A 106 0.24 -6.29 8.30
N ASP A 107 0.81 -5.08 8.35
CA ASP A 107 0.04 -3.84 8.43
C ASP A 107 -0.90 -3.63 7.25
N GLU A 108 -0.62 -4.23 6.10
CA GLU A 108 -1.41 -4.11 4.87
C GLU A 108 -2.47 -5.20 4.71
N LEU A 109 -2.49 -6.25 5.54
CA LEU A 109 -3.47 -7.34 5.44
C LEU A 109 -4.93 -6.86 5.48
N PRO A 110 -5.31 -5.84 6.28
CA PRO A 110 -6.68 -5.33 6.25
C PRO A 110 -7.10 -4.74 4.90
N ASN A 111 -6.18 -4.38 4.01
CA ASN A 111 -6.50 -3.88 2.66
C ASN A 111 -7.22 -4.92 1.79
N PHE A 112 -7.14 -6.22 2.11
CA PHE A 112 -7.95 -7.22 1.43
C PHE A 112 -9.44 -6.95 1.58
N PHE A 113 -9.87 -6.30 2.66
CA PHE A 113 -11.25 -5.81 2.81
C PHE A 113 -11.57 -4.72 1.77
N ASN A 114 -10.65 -3.77 1.49
CA ASN A 114 -10.84 -2.78 0.44
C ASN A 114 -10.95 -3.43 -0.96
N VAL A 115 -10.25 -4.55 -1.18
CA VAL A 115 -10.38 -5.31 -2.45
C VAL A 115 -11.77 -5.91 -2.59
N VAL A 116 -12.28 -6.53 -1.54
CA VAL A 116 -13.64 -7.12 -1.52
C VAL A 116 -14.70 -6.05 -1.76
N MET A 117 -14.60 -4.91 -1.07
CA MET A 117 -15.49 -3.75 -1.24
C MET A 117 -15.38 -3.11 -2.64
N GLY A 118 -14.28 -3.30 -3.34
CA GLY A 118 -14.08 -2.83 -4.70
C GLY A 118 -13.38 -1.48 -4.83
N ASP A 119 -12.87 -0.93 -3.75
CA ASP A 119 -12.03 0.28 -3.76
C ASP A 119 -10.64 -0.02 -4.31
N MET A 120 -10.14 -1.23 -4.05
CA MET A 120 -8.84 -1.71 -4.50
C MET A 120 -8.96 -2.98 -5.36
N SER A 121 -7.82 -3.38 -5.91
CA SER A 121 -7.56 -4.66 -6.58
C SER A 121 -6.44 -5.38 -5.83
N LEU A 122 -6.29 -6.69 -6.02
CA LEU A 122 -5.12 -7.41 -5.52
C LEU A 122 -3.83 -6.85 -6.14
N VAL A 123 -3.85 -6.60 -7.46
CA VAL A 123 -2.71 -6.03 -8.20
C VAL A 123 -3.14 -4.74 -8.89
N GLY A 124 -2.37 -3.67 -8.70
CA GLY A 124 -2.61 -2.34 -9.28
C GLY A 124 -1.52 -1.37 -8.85
N PRO A 125 -1.53 -0.12 -9.34
CA PRO A 125 -0.60 0.91 -8.89
C PRO A 125 -0.77 1.17 -7.39
N ARG A 126 0.28 1.70 -6.74
CA ARG A 126 0.23 2.04 -5.31
C ARG A 126 -0.83 3.11 -5.04
N PRO A 127 -1.73 2.94 -4.04
CA PRO A 127 -2.72 3.97 -3.71
C PRO A 127 -2.05 5.22 -3.14
N GLU A 128 -2.33 6.40 -3.73
CA GLU A 128 -1.71 7.65 -3.35
C GLU A 128 -2.58 8.53 -2.47
N ILE A 129 -1.93 9.33 -1.61
CA ILE A 129 -2.58 10.42 -0.88
C ILE A 129 -2.87 11.58 -1.83
N PRO A 130 -3.94 12.37 -1.58
CA PRO A 130 -4.34 13.48 -2.46
C PRO A 130 -3.18 14.45 -2.75
N ASP A 131 -2.43 14.85 -1.74
CA ASP A 131 -1.36 15.86 -1.84
C ASP A 131 -0.22 15.40 -2.76
N ILE A 132 0.12 14.13 -2.72
CA ILE A 132 1.17 13.55 -3.58
C ILE A 132 0.66 13.34 -4.99
N LEU A 133 -0.60 12.89 -5.16
CA LEU A 133 -1.16 12.67 -6.48
C LEU A 133 -1.26 13.97 -7.30
N GLN A 134 -1.44 15.13 -6.63
CA GLN A 134 -1.43 16.42 -7.31
C GLN A 134 -0.10 16.72 -8.00
N LYS A 135 1.01 16.20 -7.46
CA LYS A 135 2.35 16.37 -8.03
C LYS A 135 2.65 15.46 -9.24
N TYR A 136 1.74 14.53 -9.56
CA TYR A 136 1.92 13.62 -10.72
C TYR A 136 1.69 14.29 -12.06
N GLU A 137 1.09 15.50 -12.08
CA GLU A 137 0.86 16.31 -13.28
C GLU A 137 0.32 15.49 -14.47
N GLN A 138 1.12 15.38 -15.52
CA GLN A 138 0.78 14.64 -16.74
C GLN A 138 0.52 13.15 -16.53
N PHE A 139 1.02 12.54 -15.48
CA PHE A 139 0.83 11.11 -15.18
C PHE A 139 -0.46 10.82 -14.43
N LYS A 140 -1.09 11.83 -13.86
CA LYS A 140 -2.23 11.68 -12.93
C LYS A 140 -3.40 10.92 -13.55
N GLU A 141 -3.88 11.35 -14.71
CA GLU A 141 -5.05 10.75 -15.36
C GLU A 141 -4.82 9.30 -15.72
N GLU A 142 -3.64 8.97 -16.21
CA GLU A 142 -3.27 7.60 -16.50
C GLU A 142 -3.17 6.76 -15.22
N TYR A 143 -2.56 7.31 -14.16
CA TYR A 143 -2.36 6.61 -12.90
C TYR A 143 -3.68 6.22 -12.23
N ILE A 144 -4.69 7.09 -12.27
CA ILE A 144 -6.03 6.84 -11.71
C ILE A 144 -6.99 6.12 -12.66
N SER A 145 -6.55 5.74 -13.86
CA SER A 145 -7.38 5.03 -14.85
C SER A 145 -7.73 3.60 -14.45
N VAL A 146 -7.06 3.07 -13.42
CA VAL A 146 -7.26 1.72 -12.87
C VAL A 146 -7.41 1.76 -11.36
N LYS A 147 -7.93 0.67 -10.76
CA LYS A 147 -7.96 0.53 -9.30
C LYS A 147 -6.55 0.40 -8.74
N PRO A 148 -6.25 1.06 -7.61
CA PRO A 148 -5.00 0.82 -6.90
C PRO A 148 -4.94 -0.62 -6.36
N GLY A 149 -3.72 -1.14 -6.18
CA GLY A 149 -3.48 -2.50 -5.73
C GLY A 149 -3.01 -2.61 -4.27
N VAL A 150 -3.21 -3.78 -3.68
CA VAL A 150 -2.53 -4.21 -2.44
C VAL A 150 -1.06 -4.48 -2.74
N THR A 151 -0.78 -5.04 -3.91
CA THR A 151 0.57 -5.13 -4.46
C THR A 151 0.65 -4.46 -5.83
N CYS A 152 1.85 -4.09 -6.24
CA CYS A 152 2.12 -3.31 -7.44
C CYS A 152 3.45 -3.73 -8.10
N SER A 153 3.68 -3.26 -9.33
CA SER A 153 4.93 -3.50 -10.06
C SER A 153 6.12 -2.91 -9.31
N SER A 154 6.03 -1.69 -8.84
CA SER A 154 7.07 -1.01 -8.07
C SER A 154 7.45 -1.79 -6.80
N LYS A 155 6.48 -2.43 -6.12
CA LYS A 155 6.72 -3.22 -4.91
C LYS A 155 7.60 -4.43 -5.17
N ILE A 156 7.48 -5.10 -6.33
CA ILE A 156 8.30 -6.26 -6.67
C ILE A 156 9.65 -5.89 -7.32
N THR A 157 9.77 -4.68 -7.87
CA THR A 157 11.01 -4.21 -8.54
C THR A 157 12.03 -3.69 -7.54
N GLY A 158 11.64 -2.83 -6.62
CA GLY A 158 12.57 -2.20 -5.66
C GLY A 158 11.95 -1.85 -4.32
N ARG A 159 10.61 -1.91 -4.19
CA ARG A 159 9.87 -1.61 -2.97
C ARG A 159 10.31 -0.26 -2.35
N ASP A 160 10.89 -0.29 -1.15
CA ASP A 160 11.23 0.90 -0.37
C ASP A 160 12.54 1.58 -0.86
N THR A 161 13.29 0.96 -1.78
CA THR A 161 14.52 1.55 -2.35
C THR A 161 14.28 2.46 -3.53
N LEU A 162 13.06 2.46 -4.11
CA LEU A 162 12.71 3.31 -5.24
C LEU A 162 12.41 4.74 -4.79
N THR A 163 12.81 5.71 -5.59
CA THR A 163 12.30 7.08 -5.49
C THR A 163 10.82 7.11 -5.85
N LYS A 164 10.15 8.22 -5.56
CA LYS A 164 8.75 8.37 -5.91
C LYS A 164 8.52 8.36 -7.43
N LEU A 165 9.42 8.99 -8.18
CA LEU A 165 9.35 9.00 -9.64
C LEU A 165 9.50 7.59 -10.21
N GLU A 166 10.51 6.83 -9.78
CA GLU A 166 10.71 5.44 -10.20
C GLU A 166 9.50 4.56 -9.86
N THR A 167 8.87 4.77 -8.69
CA THR A 167 7.64 4.08 -8.31
C THR A 167 6.52 4.35 -9.32
N ILE A 168 6.32 5.62 -9.70
CA ILE A 168 5.31 6.03 -10.69
C ILE A 168 5.59 5.36 -12.05
N GLU A 169 6.83 5.42 -12.52
CA GLU A 169 7.23 4.84 -13.80
C GLU A 169 6.95 3.33 -13.86
N GLN A 170 7.33 2.58 -12.83
CA GLN A 170 7.08 1.14 -12.74
C GLN A 170 5.58 0.82 -12.73
N ASP A 171 4.79 1.61 -12.03
CA ASP A 171 3.35 1.43 -11.96
C ASP A 171 2.65 1.85 -13.28
N LEU A 172 3.15 2.87 -13.99
CA LEU A 172 2.66 3.23 -15.34
C LEU A 172 2.98 2.14 -16.37
N ILE A 173 4.17 1.54 -16.31
CA ILE A 173 4.51 0.37 -17.15
C ILE A 173 3.52 -0.76 -16.90
N TYR A 174 3.16 -1.02 -15.65
CA TYR A 174 2.13 -2.01 -15.32
C TYR A 174 0.78 -1.62 -15.93
N ILE A 175 0.32 -0.38 -15.74
CA ILE A 175 -0.97 0.10 -16.24
C ILE A 175 -1.09 -0.11 -17.75
N ARG A 176 -0.04 0.21 -18.52
CA ARG A 176 0.02 0.09 -19.99
C ARG A 176 0.05 -1.36 -20.47
N THR A 177 0.68 -2.25 -19.72
CA THR A 177 0.97 -3.62 -20.14
C THR A 177 0.24 -4.69 -19.35
N ARG A 178 -0.71 -4.29 -18.47
CA ARG A 178 -1.41 -5.19 -17.57
C ARG A 178 -2.17 -6.29 -18.32
N ASN A 179 -2.02 -7.48 -17.83
CA ASN A 179 -2.75 -8.67 -18.27
C ASN A 179 -2.77 -9.70 -17.15
N PHE A 180 -3.56 -10.75 -17.30
CA PHE A 180 -3.73 -11.78 -16.28
C PHE A 180 -2.41 -12.47 -15.87
N LYS A 181 -1.56 -12.78 -16.86
CA LYS A 181 -0.26 -13.42 -16.62
C LYS A 181 0.67 -12.54 -15.76
N LYS A 182 0.66 -11.24 -16.02
CA LYS A 182 1.44 -10.26 -15.25
C LYS A 182 0.90 -10.11 -13.84
N ASP A 183 -0.42 -10.10 -13.65
CA ASP A 183 -1.03 -10.05 -12.33
C ASP A 183 -0.61 -11.26 -11.48
N ILE A 184 -0.72 -12.46 -12.04
CA ILE A 184 -0.30 -13.70 -11.38
C ILE A 184 1.19 -13.65 -11.02
N HIS A 185 2.04 -13.21 -11.95
CA HIS A 185 3.47 -13.05 -11.71
C HIS A 185 3.75 -12.09 -10.52
N ILE A 186 3.09 -10.92 -10.48
CA ILE A 186 3.25 -9.94 -9.41
C ILE A 186 2.80 -10.54 -8.06
N LEU A 187 1.68 -11.25 -8.02
CA LEU A 187 1.18 -11.90 -6.80
C LEU A 187 2.19 -12.91 -6.25
N PHE A 188 2.69 -13.83 -7.09
CA PHE A 188 3.66 -14.84 -6.66
C PHE A 188 5.00 -14.21 -6.24
N THR A 189 5.49 -13.21 -6.98
CA THR A 189 6.73 -12.52 -6.63
C THR A 189 6.60 -11.78 -5.31
N THR A 190 5.46 -11.09 -5.08
CA THR A 190 5.19 -10.42 -3.81
C THR A 190 5.21 -11.41 -2.64
N PHE A 191 4.52 -12.55 -2.79
CA PHE A 191 4.49 -13.60 -1.76
C PHE A 191 5.90 -14.11 -1.44
N ALA A 192 6.68 -14.42 -2.47
CA ALA A 192 8.06 -14.89 -2.32
C ALA A 192 8.95 -13.83 -1.62
N GLN A 193 8.79 -12.55 -1.97
CA GLN A 193 9.55 -11.45 -1.35
C GLN A 193 9.18 -11.24 0.13
N VAL A 194 7.88 -11.31 0.48
CA VAL A 194 7.43 -11.20 1.87
C VAL A 194 8.05 -12.31 2.73
N ILE A 195 8.12 -13.54 2.22
CA ILE A 195 8.75 -14.66 2.94
C ILE A 195 10.27 -14.48 3.03
N SER A 196 10.93 -14.10 1.94
CA SER A 196 12.39 -13.94 1.87
C SER A 196 12.92 -12.65 2.48
N LYS A 197 12.05 -11.72 2.89
CA LYS A 197 12.40 -10.41 3.48
C LYS A 197 13.30 -9.54 2.58
N LYS A 198 13.20 -9.69 1.26
CA LYS A 198 14.00 -8.89 0.32
C LYS A 198 13.47 -7.46 0.21
N ASN A 199 14.40 -6.48 0.17
CA ASN A 199 14.14 -5.05 -0.06
C ASN A 199 13.17 -4.43 0.96
N VAL A 200 13.31 -4.75 2.25
CA VAL A 200 12.50 -4.21 3.35
C VAL A 200 13.42 -3.63 4.41
N TYR A 201 13.18 -2.39 4.79
CA TYR A 201 13.81 -1.71 5.92
C TYR A 201 13.00 -1.93 7.21
#